data_34b2863dbbec97dffeaf0f6a7cac8188
#
_entry.id   34b2863dbbec97dffeaf0f6a7cac8188
#
_cell.length_a   1.000
_cell.length_b   1.000
_cell.length_c   1.000
_cell.angle_alpha   90.00
_cell.angle_beta   90.00
_cell.angle_gamma   90.00
#
_symmetry.space_group_name_H-M   'P 1'
#
loop_
_entity.id
_entity.type
_entity.pdbx_description
1 polymer ?
#
loop_
_entity_poly.entity_id
_entity_poly.type
_entity_poly.pdbx_seq_one_letter_code
_entity_poly.pdbx_strand_id
1 'polypeptide(L)'
;KMDSGYTGNIIMPYNEKLSFKNDKKLELEGSLFQTISSHTSGSEILYEKMPITFGSFNLEAKLNVSTSIKAQNIGIDFIKAFDWLIDYNNNKIYVKRNQNSIESVFTRKVMYYAKVKAEKLEIVVKEKSQTKFNLGDEIVSVNRQKVTAENQCELQDLLNRTEDWNSLQLEVISNSK
;
A
#
# COMPACT_ATOMS: atom_id res chain seq x y z
N LYS A 1 6.02 -7.39 -15.24
CA LYS A 1 7.18 -6.49 -15.17
C LYS A 1 7.87 -6.65 -13.82
N MET A 2 9.19 -6.68 -13.80
CA MET A 2 9.99 -6.55 -12.56
C MET A 2 10.17 -5.06 -12.27
N ASP A 3 9.88 -4.64 -11.05
CA ASP A 3 9.88 -3.22 -10.66
C ASP A 3 10.55 -3.05 -9.29
N SER A 4 11.84 -2.68 -9.30
CA SER A 4 12.61 -2.46 -8.08
C SER A 4 12.19 -1.21 -7.30
N GLY A 5 11.42 -0.32 -7.92
CA GLY A 5 10.83 0.85 -7.25
C GLY A 5 9.54 0.54 -6.50
N TYR A 6 8.94 -0.63 -6.73
CA TYR A 6 7.79 -1.11 -5.98
C TYR A 6 8.25 -2.00 -4.81
N THR A 7 7.99 -1.61 -3.59
CA THR A 7 8.47 -2.30 -2.38
C THR A 7 7.67 -3.55 -2.01
N GLY A 8 6.48 -3.75 -2.58
CA GLY A 8 5.64 -4.93 -2.27
C GLY A 8 6.08 -6.21 -2.98
N ASN A 9 5.25 -7.25 -2.86
CA ASN A 9 5.50 -8.51 -3.55
C ASN A 9 4.97 -8.47 -5.00
N ILE A 10 3.66 -8.53 -5.15
CA ILE A 10 2.99 -8.58 -6.44
C ILE A 10 1.86 -7.56 -6.44
N ILE A 11 1.75 -6.78 -7.51
CA ILE A 11 0.60 -5.92 -7.74
C ILE A 11 0.05 -6.13 -9.13
N MET A 12 -1.27 -6.15 -9.26
CA MET A 12 -1.96 -6.32 -10.54
C MET A 12 -3.12 -5.34 -10.70
N PRO A 13 -3.47 -4.99 -11.94
CA PRO A 13 -4.65 -4.19 -12.22
C PRO A 13 -5.92 -4.87 -11.72
N TYR A 14 -6.84 -4.07 -11.20
CA TYR A 14 -8.19 -4.55 -10.90
C TYR A 14 -8.88 -5.06 -12.17
N ASN A 15 -9.52 -6.23 -12.06
CA ASN A 15 -10.32 -6.80 -13.11
C ASN A 15 -11.55 -7.48 -12.48
N GLU A 16 -12.73 -7.07 -12.86
CA GLU A 16 -13.99 -7.59 -12.32
C GLU A 16 -14.17 -9.10 -12.49
N LYS A 17 -13.49 -9.70 -13.50
CA LYS A 17 -13.51 -11.15 -13.76
C LYS A 17 -12.62 -11.93 -12.80
N LEU A 18 -11.73 -11.26 -12.06
CA LEU A 18 -10.83 -11.90 -11.10
C LEU A 18 -11.47 -11.85 -9.71
N SER A 19 -11.88 -13.00 -9.22
CA SER A 19 -12.36 -13.17 -7.86
C SER A 19 -11.40 -14.07 -7.10
N PHE A 20 -10.78 -13.54 -6.07
CA PHE A 20 -9.92 -14.29 -5.16
C PHE A 20 -10.74 -14.68 -3.92
N LYS A 21 -10.84 -15.99 -3.66
CA LYS A 21 -11.45 -16.52 -2.43
C LYS A 21 -10.42 -16.42 -1.30
N ASN A 22 -10.35 -15.28 -0.67
CA ASN A 22 -9.48 -15.07 0.47
C ASN A 22 -10.16 -14.10 1.45
N ASP A 23 -10.48 -14.59 2.64
CA ASP A 23 -11.14 -13.81 3.70
C ASP A 23 -10.18 -12.84 4.40
N LYS A 24 -8.86 -13.04 4.23
CA LYS A 24 -7.82 -12.17 4.78
C LYS A 24 -7.45 -11.10 3.77
N LYS A 25 -8.29 -10.07 3.69
CA LYS A 25 -8.07 -8.94 2.81
C LYS A 25 -8.28 -7.62 3.54
N LEU A 26 -7.60 -6.58 3.07
CA LEU A 26 -7.78 -5.20 3.48
C LEU A 26 -8.14 -4.38 2.24
N GLU A 27 -9.23 -3.62 2.30
CA GLU A 27 -9.68 -2.77 1.20
C GLU A 27 -9.37 -1.30 1.53
N LEU A 28 -8.55 -0.68 0.71
CA LEU A 28 -8.13 0.71 0.84
C LEU A 28 -8.70 1.57 -0.29
N GLU A 29 -8.95 2.83 0.01
CA GLU A 29 -9.30 3.85 -0.97
C GLU A 29 -8.53 5.14 -0.73
N GLY A 30 -8.31 5.92 -1.79
CA GLY A 30 -7.63 7.21 -1.71
C GLY A 30 -6.42 7.33 -2.62
N SER A 31 -5.45 8.15 -2.23
CA SER A 31 -4.21 8.42 -2.97
C SER A 31 -3.16 7.33 -2.70
N LEU A 32 -3.36 6.16 -3.32
CA LEU A 32 -2.61 4.93 -3.03
C LEU A 32 -1.30 4.81 -3.81
N PHE A 33 -1.21 5.45 -4.96
CA PHE A 33 -0.03 5.37 -5.82
C PHE A 33 0.58 6.75 -6.02
N GLN A 34 1.86 6.84 -5.68
CA GLN A 34 2.66 8.05 -5.94
C GLN A 34 3.80 7.69 -6.87
N THR A 35 3.94 8.45 -7.96
CA THR A 35 5.14 8.48 -8.78
C THR A 35 5.90 9.78 -8.53
N ILE A 36 7.06 9.96 -9.16
CA ILE A 36 7.84 11.21 -9.07
C ILE A 36 7.01 12.43 -9.53
N SER A 37 6.10 12.23 -10.48
CA SER A 37 5.36 13.32 -11.15
C SER A 37 3.86 13.30 -10.94
N SER A 38 3.29 12.27 -10.31
CA SER A 38 1.84 12.15 -10.17
C SER A 38 1.39 11.40 -8.93
N HIS A 39 0.19 11.76 -8.47
CA HIS A 39 -0.58 11.01 -7.50
C HIS A 39 -1.80 10.42 -8.19
N THR A 40 -2.06 9.13 -7.98
CA THR A 40 -3.24 8.48 -8.53
C THR A 40 -4.11 8.00 -7.37
N SER A 41 -5.35 8.49 -7.36
CA SER A 41 -6.37 8.03 -6.42
C SER A 41 -7.12 6.83 -7.00
N GLY A 42 -7.53 5.92 -6.13
CA GLY A 42 -8.25 4.72 -6.54
C GLY A 42 -8.58 3.84 -5.35
N SER A 43 -8.84 2.57 -5.64
CA SER A 43 -9.07 1.52 -4.64
C SER A 43 -8.02 0.44 -4.80
N GLU A 44 -7.63 -0.14 -3.69
CA GLU A 44 -6.69 -1.24 -3.63
C GLU A 44 -7.21 -2.31 -2.67
N ILE A 45 -7.14 -3.57 -3.11
CA ILE A 45 -7.43 -4.73 -2.27
C ILE A 45 -6.12 -5.46 -2.03
N LEU A 46 -5.76 -5.58 -0.76
CA LEU A 46 -4.55 -6.23 -0.31
C LEU A 46 -4.91 -7.60 0.24
N TYR A 47 -4.38 -8.65 -0.37
CA TYR A 47 -4.59 -10.03 0.04
C TYR A 47 -3.34 -10.59 0.72
N GLU A 48 -3.53 -11.28 1.84
CA GLU A 48 -2.48 -12.02 2.53
C GLU A 48 -2.44 -13.48 2.10
N LYS A 49 -1.26 -14.11 2.22
CA LYS A 49 -1.05 -15.55 2.03
C LYS A 49 -1.66 -16.09 0.73
N MET A 50 -1.51 -15.32 -0.35
CA MET A 50 -1.97 -15.76 -1.65
C MET A 50 -1.06 -16.87 -2.17
N PRO A 51 -1.63 -18.04 -2.53
CA PRO A 51 -0.86 -19.10 -3.14
C PRO A 51 -0.41 -18.67 -4.55
N ILE A 52 0.87 -18.74 -4.79
CA ILE A 52 1.52 -18.34 -6.04
C ILE A 52 2.35 -19.51 -6.56
N THR A 53 2.14 -19.88 -7.81
CA THR A 53 3.05 -20.78 -8.55
C THR A 53 3.96 -19.94 -9.42
N PHE A 54 5.26 -20.01 -9.17
CA PHE A 54 6.28 -19.29 -9.94
C PHE A 54 7.35 -20.29 -10.42
N GLY A 55 7.32 -20.61 -11.71
CA GLY A 55 8.12 -21.72 -12.25
C GLY A 55 7.74 -23.03 -11.56
N SER A 56 8.72 -23.69 -10.93
CA SER A 56 8.53 -24.92 -10.14
C SER A 56 8.24 -24.66 -8.66
N PHE A 57 8.19 -23.39 -8.22
CA PHE A 57 8.02 -23.03 -6.82
C PHE A 57 6.55 -22.79 -6.49
N ASN A 58 6.06 -23.42 -5.41
CA ASN A 58 4.78 -23.10 -4.78
C ASN A 58 5.09 -22.32 -3.49
N LEU A 59 4.54 -21.13 -3.38
CA LEU A 59 4.84 -20.21 -2.26
C LEU A 59 3.61 -19.36 -1.93
N GLU A 60 3.67 -18.69 -0.80
CA GLU A 60 2.68 -17.69 -0.41
C GLU A 60 3.30 -16.28 -0.52
N ALA A 61 2.52 -15.33 -1.00
CA ALA A 61 2.92 -13.94 -1.12
C ALA A 61 1.76 -12.99 -0.81
N LYS A 62 2.07 -11.72 -0.58
CA LYS A 62 1.08 -10.64 -0.60
C LYS A 62 0.71 -10.33 -2.05
N LEU A 63 -0.57 -10.14 -2.31
CA LEU A 63 -1.07 -9.70 -3.61
C LEU A 63 -1.87 -8.43 -3.43
N ASN A 64 -1.48 -7.39 -4.14
CA ASN A 64 -2.23 -6.15 -4.23
C ASN A 64 -2.99 -6.11 -5.56
N VAL A 65 -4.27 -5.76 -5.52
CA VAL A 65 -5.11 -5.56 -6.70
C VAL A 65 -5.58 -4.11 -6.69
N SER A 66 -5.17 -3.33 -7.69
CA SER A 66 -5.34 -1.87 -7.68
C SER A 66 -6.04 -1.35 -8.94
N THR A 67 -6.94 -0.39 -8.76
CA THR A 67 -7.55 0.37 -9.87
C THR A 67 -6.61 1.43 -10.42
N SER A 68 -5.52 1.74 -9.70
CA SER A 68 -4.61 2.84 -10.03
C SER A 68 -3.46 2.44 -10.97
N ILE A 69 -3.30 1.15 -11.27
CA ILE A 69 -2.24 0.66 -12.15
C ILE A 69 -2.79 -0.02 -13.41
N LYS A 70 -2.00 -0.03 -14.46
CA LYS A 70 -2.39 -0.61 -15.77
C LYS A 70 -1.65 -1.91 -16.09
N ALA A 71 -0.58 -2.23 -15.39
CA ALA A 71 0.25 -3.40 -15.66
C ALA A 71 0.59 -4.16 -14.38
N GLN A 72 0.77 -5.46 -14.50
CA GLN A 72 1.25 -6.30 -13.40
C GLN A 72 2.73 -6.01 -13.12
N ASN A 73 3.08 -5.86 -11.84
CA ASN A 73 4.45 -5.70 -11.40
C ASN A 73 4.79 -6.73 -10.31
N ILE A 74 6.03 -7.19 -10.35
CA ILE A 74 6.68 -7.95 -9.28
C ILE A 74 7.65 -6.99 -8.61
N GLY A 75 7.45 -6.74 -7.32
CA GLY A 75 8.21 -5.77 -6.55
C GLY A 75 9.46 -6.35 -5.90
N ILE A 76 10.23 -5.47 -5.27
CA ILE A 76 11.54 -5.81 -4.73
C ILE A 76 11.47 -6.88 -3.64
N ASP A 77 10.39 -6.92 -2.82
CA ASP A 77 10.22 -7.91 -1.78
C ASP A 77 10.05 -9.34 -2.32
N PHE A 78 9.52 -9.49 -3.52
CA PHE A 78 9.47 -10.76 -4.22
C PHE A 78 10.78 -11.03 -4.97
N ILE A 79 11.32 -10.01 -5.67
CA ILE A 79 12.53 -10.13 -6.48
C ILE A 79 13.73 -10.60 -5.66
N LYS A 80 13.94 -10.00 -4.48
CA LYS A 80 15.07 -10.33 -3.59
C LYS A 80 15.08 -11.76 -3.05
N ALA A 81 13.95 -12.47 -3.14
CA ALA A 81 13.82 -13.84 -2.68
C ALA A 81 14.41 -14.88 -3.65
N PHE A 82 14.91 -14.43 -4.79
CA PHE A 82 15.47 -15.28 -5.83
C PHE A 82 16.78 -14.73 -6.36
N ASP A 83 17.66 -15.63 -6.77
CA ASP A 83 18.80 -15.33 -7.63
C ASP A 83 18.34 -15.42 -9.09
N TRP A 84 18.64 -14.44 -9.88
CA TRP A 84 18.17 -14.29 -11.25
C TRP A 84 19.33 -14.35 -12.23
N LEU A 85 19.21 -15.21 -13.25
CA LEU A 85 20.11 -15.22 -14.40
C LEU A 85 19.28 -14.93 -15.66
N ILE A 86 19.59 -13.82 -16.32
CA ILE A 86 18.92 -13.38 -17.54
C ILE A 86 19.81 -13.68 -18.74
N ASP A 87 19.39 -14.61 -19.58
CA ASP A 87 20.05 -14.98 -20.83
C ASP A 87 19.34 -14.26 -21.98
N TYR A 88 19.86 -13.10 -22.35
CA TYR A 88 19.31 -12.28 -23.43
C TYR A 88 19.40 -12.96 -24.80
N ASN A 89 20.44 -13.76 -25.04
CA ASN A 89 20.64 -14.39 -26.34
C ASN A 89 19.59 -15.44 -26.63
N ASN A 90 19.14 -16.15 -25.61
CA ASN A 90 18.16 -17.21 -25.71
C ASN A 90 16.75 -16.80 -25.22
N ASN A 91 16.55 -15.54 -24.83
CA ASN A 91 15.30 -15.03 -24.24
C ASN A 91 14.82 -15.88 -23.06
N LYS A 92 15.73 -16.29 -22.17
CA LYS A 92 15.44 -17.14 -21.02
C LYS A 92 15.76 -16.43 -19.73
N ILE A 93 14.96 -16.70 -18.71
CA ILE A 93 15.21 -16.28 -17.35
C ILE A 93 15.26 -17.54 -16.48
N TYR A 94 16.37 -17.73 -15.80
CA TYR A 94 16.55 -18.79 -14.81
C TYR A 94 16.45 -18.19 -13.43
N VAL A 95 15.74 -18.86 -12.56
CA VAL A 95 15.55 -18.44 -11.17
C VAL A 95 15.89 -19.54 -10.21
N LYS A 96 16.55 -19.21 -9.12
CA LYS A 96 16.84 -20.10 -8.01
C LYS A 96 16.36 -19.45 -6.73
N ARG A 97 15.58 -20.17 -5.91
CA ARG A 97 15.19 -19.71 -4.59
C ARG A 97 16.42 -19.54 -3.71
N ASN A 98 16.56 -18.37 -3.09
CA ASN A 98 17.60 -18.11 -2.10
C ASN A 98 17.00 -18.14 -0.66
N GLN A 99 17.79 -17.75 0.34
CA GLN A 99 17.39 -17.83 1.75
C GLN A 99 16.52 -16.65 2.23
N ASN A 100 16.30 -15.62 1.40
CA ASN A 100 15.47 -14.49 1.80
C ASN A 100 13.99 -14.89 1.86
N SER A 101 13.31 -14.50 2.93
CA SER A 101 11.88 -14.77 3.09
C SER A 101 11.03 -13.89 2.16
N ILE A 102 9.88 -14.42 1.76
CA ILE A 102 8.80 -13.64 1.16
C ILE A 102 7.78 -13.40 2.27
N GLU A 103 7.59 -12.14 2.65
CA GLU A 103 6.55 -11.81 3.61
C GLU A 103 5.18 -11.96 2.97
N SER A 104 4.36 -12.85 3.52
CA SER A 104 3.02 -13.13 3.00
C SER A 104 1.90 -12.45 3.80
N VAL A 105 2.21 -11.79 4.91
CA VAL A 105 1.26 -11.06 5.76
C VAL A 105 1.62 -9.59 5.86
N PHE A 106 0.63 -8.72 6.07
CA PHE A 106 0.89 -7.32 6.35
C PHE A 106 1.33 -7.16 7.81
N THR A 107 2.45 -6.51 8.00
CA THR A 107 3.01 -6.25 9.35
C THR A 107 2.19 -5.23 10.12
N ARG A 108 1.28 -4.52 9.44
CA ARG A 108 0.53 -3.40 10.01
C ARG A 108 -0.87 -3.30 9.41
N LYS A 109 -1.86 -3.05 10.27
CA LYS A 109 -3.19 -2.60 9.84
C LYS A 109 -3.16 -1.10 9.57
N VAL A 110 -3.71 -0.70 8.44
CA VAL A 110 -3.87 0.71 8.07
C VAL A 110 -5.34 1.04 8.20
N MET A 111 -5.72 1.90 9.16
CA MET A 111 -7.07 2.47 9.23
C MET A 111 -7.16 3.70 8.33
N TYR A 112 -6.21 4.60 8.50
CA TYR A 112 -6.07 5.85 7.76
C TYR A 112 -4.60 6.14 7.50
N TYR A 113 -4.35 6.98 6.49
CA TYR A 113 -3.04 7.52 6.20
C TYR A 113 -3.16 9.02 5.95
N ALA A 114 -2.35 9.80 6.66
CA ALA A 114 -2.30 11.25 6.53
C ALA A 114 -1.09 11.71 5.72
N LYS A 115 -1.25 12.82 5.01
CA LYS A 115 -0.18 13.46 4.26
C LYS A 115 -0.28 14.97 4.34
N VAL A 116 0.87 15.64 4.45
CA VAL A 116 0.95 17.09 4.26
C VAL A 116 0.78 17.40 2.76
N LYS A 117 -0.21 18.24 2.46
CA LYS A 117 -0.55 18.68 1.12
C LYS A 117 -0.97 20.15 1.15
N ALA A 118 -0.29 21.00 0.39
CA ALA A 118 -0.53 22.44 0.40
C ALA A 118 -0.60 23.04 1.83
N GLU A 119 0.40 22.70 2.67
CA GLU A 119 0.54 23.16 4.07
C GLU A 119 -0.55 22.64 5.03
N LYS A 120 -1.38 21.71 4.61
CA LYS A 120 -2.44 21.08 5.41
C LYS A 120 -2.13 19.61 5.63
N LEU A 121 -2.50 19.10 6.79
CA LEU A 121 -2.41 17.68 7.10
C LEU A 121 -3.75 17.03 6.77
N GLU A 122 -3.81 16.30 5.66
CA GLU A 122 -5.04 15.71 5.12
C GLU A 122 -5.05 14.19 5.20
N ILE A 123 -6.24 13.62 5.37
CA ILE A 123 -6.46 12.18 5.25
C ILE A 123 -6.50 11.83 3.76
N VAL A 124 -5.51 11.06 3.29
CA VAL A 124 -5.34 10.76 1.86
C VAL A 124 -5.62 9.30 1.50
N VAL A 125 -5.61 8.40 2.49
CA VAL A 125 -5.99 6.99 2.35
C VAL A 125 -6.81 6.57 3.56
N LYS A 126 -7.83 5.76 3.34
CA LYS A 126 -8.56 5.07 4.42
C LYS A 126 -8.87 3.62 4.07
N GLU A 127 -8.97 2.79 5.07
CA GLU A 127 -9.57 1.47 4.95
C GLU A 127 -11.07 1.65 4.75
N LYS A 128 -11.65 0.93 3.79
CA LYS A 128 -13.01 1.17 3.29
C LYS A 128 -14.10 0.98 4.35
N SER A 129 -13.87 0.12 5.35
CA SER A 129 -14.81 -0.08 6.46
C SER A 129 -14.83 1.09 7.46
N GLN A 130 -13.84 1.98 7.41
CA GLN A 130 -13.76 3.10 8.33
C GLN A 130 -14.70 4.23 7.91
N THR A 131 -15.51 4.70 8.84
CA THR A 131 -16.56 5.72 8.59
C THR A 131 -16.38 6.98 9.41
N LYS A 132 -15.43 7.00 10.36
CA LYS A 132 -15.24 8.13 11.28
C LYS A 132 -14.72 9.40 10.58
N PHE A 133 -13.82 9.21 9.61
CA PHE A 133 -13.24 10.30 8.82
C PHE A 133 -13.34 10.01 7.34
N ASN A 134 -13.32 11.06 6.53
CA ASN A 134 -13.40 10.99 5.08
C ASN A 134 -12.07 11.34 4.42
N LEU A 135 -11.90 10.93 3.17
CA LEU A 135 -10.78 11.38 2.36
C LEU A 135 -10.87 12.90 2.13
N GLY A 136 -9.76 13.59 2.29
CA GLY A 136 -9.67 15.04 2.18
C GLY A 136 -10.02 15.80 3.46
N ASP A 137 -10.45 15.14 4.53
CA ASP A 137 -10.62 15.78 5.82
C ASP A 137 -9.28 16.33 6.33
N GLU A 138 -9.27 17.58 6.80
CA GLU A 138 -8.10 18.27 7.33
C GLU A 138 -7.96 18.02 8.83
N ILE A 139 -6.81 17.51 9.25
CA ILE A 139 -6.48 17.31 10.66
C ILE A 139 -5.86 18.61 11.21
N VAL A 140 -6.52 19.24 12.16
CA VAL A 140 -6.08 20.52 12.74
C VAL A 140 -5.46 20.39 14.11
N SER A 141 -5.70 19.27 14.81
CA SER A 141 -5.10 18.98 16.12
C SER A 141 -4.93 17.48 16.32
N VAL A 142 -3.84 17.07 16.93
CA VAL A 142 -3.53 15.70 17.34
C VAL A 142 -3.15 15.70 18.81
N ASN A 143 -3.86 14.96 19.67
CA ASN A 143 -3.63 14.89 21.11
C ASN A 143 -3.54 16.28 21.77
N ARG A 144 -4.43 17.21 21.39
CA ARG A 144 -4.48 18.61 21.81
C ARG A 144 -3.31 19.49 21.30
N GLN A 145 -2.42 18.95 20.50
CA GLN A 145 -1.37 19.70 19.84
C GLN A 145 -1.90 20.20 18.49
N LYS A 146 -1.98 21.51 18.31
CA LYS A 146 -2.42 22.13 17.05
C LYS A 146 -1.40 21.85 15.95
N VAL A 147 -1.88 21.52 14.75
CA VAL A 147 -1.06 21.37 13.54
C VAL A 147 -0.56 22.74 13.09
N THR A 148 0.74 22.87 12.89
CA THR A 148 1.42 24.06 12.36
C THR A 148 2.43 23.67 11.29
N ALA A 149 2.97 24.64 10.56
CA ALA A 149 4.01 24.38 9.55
C ALA A 149 5.25 23.70 10.14
N GLU A 150 5.58 24.00 11.41
CA GLU A 150 6.78 23.49 12.07
C GLU A 150 6.64 22.03 12.51
N ASN A 151 5.42 21.59 12.89
CA ASN A 151 5.20 20.25 13.47
C ASN A 151 4.42 19.28 12.56
N GLN A 152 3.89 19.73 11.43
CA GLN A 152 3.02 18.92 10.57
C GLN A 152 3.68 17.62 10.07
N CYS A 153 4.99 17.62 9.81
CA CYS A 153 5.71 16.42 9.38
C CYS A 153 5.86 15.41 10.53
N GLU A 154 6.14 15.88 11.74
CA GLU A 154 6.21 15.03 12.94
C GLU A 154 4.84 14.40 13.25
N LEU A 155 3.78 15.20 13.19
CA LEU A 155 2.41 14.72 13.41
C LEU A 155 1.95 13.77 12.32
N GLN A 156 2.35 14.00 11.06
CA GLN A 156 2.12 13.04 9.97
C GLN A 156 2.78 11.69 10.27
N ASP A 157 4.03 11.71 10.71
CA ASP A 157 4.75 10.48 11.06
C ASP A 157 4.13 9.75 12.25
N LEU A 158 3.70 10.48 13.28
CA LEU A 158 2.98 9.93 14.42
C LEU A 158 1.70 9.23 13.96
N LEU A 159 0.86 9.92 13.19
CA LEU A 159 -0.39 9.38 12.66
C LEU A 159 -0.14 8.11 11.81
N ASN A 160 0.83 8.19 10.91
CA ASN A 160 1.12 7.10 10.00
C ASN A 160 1.78 5.90 10.68
N ARG A 161 2.34 6.03 11.89
CA ARG A 161 2.85 4.93 12.71
C ARG A 161 1.81 4.36 13.66
N THR A 162 0.74 5.10 13.94
CA THR A 162 -0.33 4.65 14.84
C THR A 162 -1.29 3.72 14.11
N GLU A 163 -1.42 2.49 14.61
CA GLU A 163 -2.30 1.48 14.01
C GLU A 163 -3.77 1.75 14.30
N ASP A 164 -4.08 2.15 15.54
CA ASP A 164 -5.45 2.47 15.96
C ASP A 164 -5.60 3.98 16.18
N TRP A 165 -6.17 4.65 15.20
CA TRP A 165 -6.46 6.08 15.28
C TRP A 165 -7.55 6.43 16.30
N ASN A 166 -8.32 5.47 16.79
CA ASN A 166 -9.29 5.71 17.85
C ASN A 166 -8.62 5.98 19.20
N SER A 167 -7.36 5.58 19.37
CA SER A 167 -6.54 5.91 20.55
C SER A 167 -6.09 7.37 20.59
N LEU A 168 -6.23 8.11 19.48
CA LEU A 168 -5.81 9.50 19.36
C LEU A 168 -6.99 10.46 19.55
N GLN A 169 -6.71 11.61 20.17
CA GLN A 169 -7.62 12.75 20.19
C GLN A 169 -7.37 13.60 18.95
N LEU A 170 -8.27 13.53 17.97
CA LEU A 170 -8.15 14.24 16.71
C LEU A 170 -9.26 15.29 16.60
N GLU A 171 -8.87 16.51 16.22
CA GLU A 171 -9.79 17.54 15.73
C GLU A 171 -9.63 17.61 14.23
N VAL A 172 -10.75 17.49 13.50
CA VAL A 172 -10.79 17.36 12.06
C VAL A 172 -11.83 18.32 11.49
N ILE A 173 -11.45 19.03 10.44
CA ILE A 173 -12.37 19.84 9.65
C ILE A 173 -12.79 19.00 8.44
N SER A 174 -14.09 18.69 8.35
CA SER A 174 -14.61 17.95 7.23
C SER A 174 -14.66 18.84 5.97
N ASN A 175 -13.99 18.39 4.92
CA ASN A 175 -14.02 19.02 3.60
C ASN A 175 -15.02 18.29 2.67
N SER A 176 -16.13 17.76 3.23
CA SER A 176 -17.19 17.12 2.45
C SER A 176 -17.68 18.08 1.35
N LYS A 177 -17.41 17.74 0.09
CA LYS A 177 -18.00 18.38 -1.09
C LYS A 177 -19.29 17.67 -1.46
#